data_77af6f55e47b8dca02fe66c03102a125
#
_entry.id   77af6f55e47b8dca02fe66c03102a125
#
_cell.length_a   1.000
_cell.length_b   1.000
_cell.length_c   1.000
_cell.angle_alpha   90.00
_cell.angle_beta   90.00
_cell.angle_gamma   90.00
#
_symmetry.space_group_name_H-M   'P 1'
#
loop_
_entity.id
_entity.type
_entity.pdbx_description
1 polymer ?
#
loop_
_entity_poly.entity_id
_entity_poly.type
_entity_poly.pdbx_seq_one_letter_code
_entity_poly.pdbx_strand_id
1 'polypeptide(L)'
;MKIKFIKSIYILTTFLFLVACGNDQPKTNTETVINATPVEAYKLVSPSFNPDSAYYFLQKQVDLGPRVTASNASKNCAKWISSQFKKYGATVIEQKGTVTNWDKKKYDIINIIAQINPKASKRILITAHWDSRPYADNDPIEANKDKPVLAADDGASGIGVMLEMARLIQTNNLNIGVDFMCFDAEDLGKPDFEDSYCLGTQYWGQHQIPQNYKAEFAVNLDMVGGKGATFVWENNSITQGESILRKVWEKAAVLGYSNVFLYAQNGQITDDHVYVYKYTKIPAIDIIHFNQQTGFPTWWHTVNDNMNNIDPNTLKAVGQTLLEVIYTEK
;
A
#
# COMPACT_ATOMS: atom_id res chain seq x y z
N MET A 1 34.04 -7.47 52.41
CA MET A 1 34.73 -6.42 51.66
C MET A 1 33.90 -5.13 51.83
N LYS A 2 34.44 -4.14 52.55
CA LYS A 2 33.71 -2.95 53.03
C LYS A 2 33.62 -1.89 51.90
N ILE A 3 32.42 -1.46 51.55
CA ILE A 3 32.18 -0.37 50.60
C ILE A 3 32.15 0.95 51.42
N LYS A 4 33.03 1.88 51.10
CA LYS A 4 33.08 3.20 51.66
C LYS A 4 32.12 4.15 50.93
N PHE A 5 31.24 4.79 51.70
CA PHE A 5 30.41 5.91 51.26
C PHE A 5 31.25 7.21 51.28
N ILE A 6 31.29 7.91 50.15
CA ILE A 6 31.86 9.26 50.06
C ILE A 6 30.69 10.22 50.08
N LYS A 7 30.68 11.07 51.14
CA LYS A 7 29.73 12.19 51.26
C LYS A 7 30.27 13.40 50.51
N SER A 8 29.56 13.83 49.49
CA SER A 8 29.86 15.14 48.83
C SER A 8 29.13 16.25 49.55
N ILE A 9 29.93 17.24 49.98
CA ILE A 9 29.47 18.46 50.64
C ILE A 9 29.21 19.50 49.54
N TYR A 10 27.98 20.00 49.42
CA TYR A 10 27.61 21.13 48.59
C TYR A 10 27.85 22.43 49.36
N ILE A 11 28.73 23.28 48.87
CA ILE A 11 28.99 24.64 49.36
C ILE A 11 28.02 25.56 48.59
N LEU A 12 27.11 26.17 49.35
CA LEU A 12 26.14 27.17 48.88
C LEU A 12 26.82 28.55 48.92
N THR A 13 27.20 29.09 47.79
CA THR A 13 27.73 30.47 47.67
C THR A 13 26.56 31.40 47.33
N THR A 14 26.19 32.22 48.31
CA THR A 14 25.21 33.29 48.15
C THR A 14 25.85 34.50 47.47
N PHE A 15 25.39 34.83 46.26
CA PHE A 15 25.73 36.07 45.56
C PHE A 15 24.67 37.13 45.84
N LEU A 16 25.11 38.21 46.49
CA LEU A 16 24.30 39.42 46.73
C LEU A 16 24.34 40.26 45.45
N PHE A 17 23.20 40.43 44.78
CA PHE A 17 23.08 41.40 43.68
C PHE A 17 22.55 42.74 44.21
N LEU A 18 23.35 43.78 44.07
CA LEU A 18 22.97 45.18 44.24
C LEU A 18 22.08 45.60 43.06
N VAL A 19 20.84 45.97 43.34
CA VAL A 19 19.90 46.53 42.36
C VAL A 19 20.21 48.01 42.20
N ALA A 20 20.75 48.40 41.04
CA ALA A 20 20.82 49.79 40.59
C ALA A 20 19.53 50.08 39.79
N CYS A 21 18.69 51.00 40.30
CA CYS A 21 17.55 51.53 39.57
C CYS A 21 18.05 52.42 38.39
N GLY A 22 18.00 51.89 37.17
CA GLY A 22 18.06 52.67 35.95
C GLY A 22 16.65 52.71 35.31
N ASN A 23 16.19 53.92 35.07
CA ASN A 23 14.89 54.21 34.48
C ASN A 23 15.00 54.04 32.95
N ASP A 24 14.78 52.83 32.42
CA ASP A 24 14.69 52.62 30.95
C ASP A 24 13.26 52.27 30.61
N GLN A 25 12.65 53.13 29.79
CA GLN A 25 11.34 52.90 29.13
C GLN A 25 11.39 51.64 28.27
N PRO A 26 10.37 50.78 28.31
CA PRO A 26 10.35 49.59 27.42
C PRO A 26 10.20 50.03 25.97
N LYS A 27 11.20 49.73 25.16
CA LYS A 27 11.08 49.76 23.68
C LYS A 27 10.07 48.70 23.28
N THR A 28 8.90 49.12 22.80
CA THR A 28 7.95 48.27 22.10
C THR A 28 8.63 47.58 20.94
N ASN A 29 8.96 46.28 21.10
CA ASN A 29 9.29 45.43 19.97
C ASN A 29 8.02 45.30 19.13
N THR A 30 8.02 45.98 18.00
CA THR A 30 7.05 45.73 16.93
C THR A 30 7.36 44.34 16.39
N GLU A 31 6.65 43.31 16.86
CA GLU A 31 6.65 42.01 16.20
C GLU A 31 6.22 42.22 14.74
N THR A 32 7.16 42.03 13.83
CA THR A 32 6.87 41.99 12.39
C THR A 32 6.00 40.78 12.18
N VAL A 33 4.69 40.98 12.10
CA VAL A 33 3.75 39.95 11.66
C VAL A 33 4.15 39.63 10.22
N ILE A 34 4.87 38.54 10.03
CA ILE A 34 5.10 37.99 8.70
C ILE A 34 3.73 37.49 8.24
N ASN A 35 3.07 38.33 7.44
CA ASN A 35 1.89 37.86 6.70
C ASN A 35 2.36 36.76 5.75
N ALA A 36 2.25 35.50 6.19
CA ALA A 36 2.42 34.37 5.31
C ALA A 36 1.34 34.51 4.22
N THR A 37 1.77 34.70 2.99
CA THR A 37 0.89 34.64 1.82
C THR A 37 0.14 33.30 1.91
N PRO A 38 -1.19 33.27 1.82
CA PRO A 38 -1.93 32.04 1.83
C PRO A 38 -1.38 31.13 0.72
N VAL A 39 -0.85 29.96 1.09
CA VAL A 39 -0.47 28.95 0.11
C VAL A 39 -1.77 28.56 -0.59
N GLU A 40 -1.88 28.84 -1.88
CA GLU A 40 -3.05 28.46 -2.66
C GLU A 40 -3.25 26.95 -2.53
N ALA A 41 -4.47 26.56 -2.12
CA ALA A 41 -4.78 25.15 -1.91
C ALA A 41 -4.62 24.39 -3.24
N TYR A 42 -3.94 23.24 -3.21
CA TYR A 42 -3.75 22.42 -4.41
C TYR A 42 -5.11 22.06 -5.02
N LYS A 43 -5.26 22.33 -6.31
CA LYS A 43 -6.48 22.00 -7.06
C LYS A 43 -6.32 20.63 -7.70
N LEU A 44 -7.18 19.69 -7.31
CA LEU A 44 -7.22 18.34 -7.89
C LEU A 44 -7.45 18.41 -9.41
N VAL A 45 -6.68 17.59 -10.14
CA VAL A 45 -6.87 17.32 -11.58
C VAL A 45 -7.70 16.04 -11.74
N SER A 46 -7.52 15.08 -10.85
CA SER A 46 -8.27 13.83 -10.81
C SER A 46 -9.67 14.01 -10.18
N PRO A 47 -10.60 13.07 -10.42
CA PRO A 47 -11.82 12.99 -9.64
C PRO A 47 -11.52 12.72 -8.16
N SER A 48 -12.41 13.14 -7.27
CA SER A 48 -12.30 12.88 -5.84
C SER A 48 -12.55 11.40 -5.53
N PHE A 49 -11.60 10.76 -4.86
CA PHE A 49 -11.71 9.37 -4.44
C PHE A 49 -12.76 9.19 -3.34
N ASN A 50 -13.63 8.21 -3.48
CA ASN A 50 -14.65 7.91 -2.50
C ASN A 50 -14.22 6.73 -1.61
N PRO A 51 -13.83 6.99 -0.34
CA PRO A 51 -13.37 5.96 0.57
C PRO A 51 -14.46 4.94 0.94
N ASP A 52 -15.74 5.37 1.00
CA ASP A 52 -16.85 4.48 1.34
C ASP A 52 -17.10 3.45 0.23
N SER A 53 -16.90 3.85 -1.03
CA SER A 53 -16.98 2.93 -2.15
C SER A 53 -15.84 1.90 -2.12
N ALA A 54 -14.61 2.33 -1.86
CA ALA A 54 -13.46 1.42 -1.72
C ALA A 54 -13.67 0.45 -0.55
N TYR A 55 -14.13 0.95 0.60
CA TYR A 55 -14.48 0.13 1.76
C TYR A 55 -15.58 -0.88 1.44
N TYR A 56 -16.61 -0.46 0.70
CA TYR A 56 -17.67 -1.38 0.24
C TYR A 56 -17.12 -2.50 -0.67
N PHE A 57 -16.23 -2.17 -1.62
CA PHE A 57 -15.61 -3.18 -2.48
C PHE A 57 -14.71 -4.14 -1.71
N LEU A 58 -14.01 -3.65 -0.70
CA LEU A 58 -13.22 -4.47 0.21
C LEU A 58 -14.14 -5.40 1.02
N GLN A 59 -15.20 -4.86 1.68
CA GLN A 59 -16.16 -5.65 2.46
C GLN A 59 -16.77 -6.77 1.63
N LYS A 60 -17.11 -6.53 0.35
CA LYS A 60 -17.69 -7.55 -0.54
C LYS A 60 -16.77 -8.73 -0.78
N GLN A 61 -15.47 -8.54 -0.81
CA GLN A 61 -14.50 -9.62 -0.89
C GLN A 61 -14.46 -10.42 0.41
N VAL A 62 -14.41 -9.72 1.54
CA VAL A 62 -14.40 -10.33 2.88
C VAL A 62 -15.69 -11.12 3.16
N ASP A 63 -16.84 -10.62 2.71
CA ASP A 63 -18.15 -11.31 2.83
C ASP A 63 -18.18 -12.69 2.14
N LEU A 64 -17.30 -12.92 1.16
CA LEU A 64 -17.18 -14.22 0.48
C LEU A 64 -16.39 -15.25 1.30
N GLY A 65 -15.82 -14.82 2.42
CA GLY A 65 -14.94 -15.61 3.29
C GLY A 65 -13.48 -15.63 2.84
N PRO A 66 -12.63 -16.41 3.50
CA PRO A 66 -11.21 -16.55 3.15
C PRO A 66 -11.04 -17.00 1.69
N ARG A 67 -10.35 -16.17 0.92
CA ARG A 67 -10.14 -16.37 -0.52
C ARG A 67 -8.90 -17.22 -0.78
N VAL A 68 -8.69 -18.23 0.05
CA VAL A 68 -7.56 -19.16 -0.13
C VAL A 68 -7.56 -19.71 -1.56
N THR A 69 -6.42 -19.62 -2.23
CA THR A 69 -6.23 -20.03 -3.62
C THR A 69 -6.87 -21.39 -3.92
N ALA A 70 -7.55 -21.49 -5.06
CA ALA A 70 -8.30 -22.65 -5.53
C ALA A 70 -9.57 -23.02 -4.72
N SER A 71 -9.89 -22.34 -3.62
CA SER A 71 -11.12 -22.56 -2.85
C SER A 71 -12.38 -22.11 -3.61
N ASN A 72 -13.55 -22.47 -3.12
CA ASN A 72 -14.81 -21.96 -3.68
C ASN A 72 -14.98 -20.46 -3.43
N ALA A 73 -14.53 -19.95 -2.27
CA ALA A 73 -14.55 -18.52 -1.97
C ALA A 73 -13.65 -17.75 -2.95
N SER A 74 -12.44 -18.26 -3.23
CA SER A 74 -11.53 -17.72 -4.24
C SER A 74 -12.21 -17.65 -5.62
N LYS A 75 -12.77 -18.75 -6.11
CA LYS A 75 -13.44 -18.80 -7.41
C LYS A 75 -14.63 -17.83 -7.52
N ASN A 76 -15.39 -17.65 -6.45
CA ASN A 76 -16.51 -16.71 -6.41
C ASN A 76 -16.00 -15.26 -6.37
N CYS A 77 -14.93 -14.99 -5.64
CA CYS A 77 -14.30 -13.67 -5.57
C CYS A 77 -13.71 -13.26 -6.92
N ALA A 78 -12.98 -14.15 -7.60
CA ALA A 78 -12.44 -13.88 -8.93
C ALA A 78 -13.55 -13.49 -9.93
N LYS A 79 -14.67 -14.23 -9.94
CA LYS A 79 -15.84 -13.90 -10.77
C LYS A 79 -16.41 -12.52 -10.42
N TRP A 80 -16.52 -12.23 -9.14
CA TRP A 80 -17.07 -10.95 -8.68
C TRP A 80 -16.15 -9.79 -9.07
N ILE A 81 -14.83 -9.87 -8.80
CA ILE A 81 -13.83 -8.85 -9.18
C ILE A 81 -13.88 -8.61 -10.70
N SER A 82 -13.84 -9.70 -11.51
CA SER A 82 -13.92 -9.62 -12.97
C SER A 82 -15.20 -8.91 -13.42
N SER A 83 -16.35 -9.19 -12.75
CA SER A 83 -17.62 -8.56 -13.08
C SER A 83 -17.64 -7.08 -12.76
N GLN A 84 -17.00 -6.64 -11.66
CA GLN A 84 -16.92 -5.23 -11.29
C GLN A 84 -16.05 -4.45 -12.30
N PHE A 85 -14.88 -4.94 -12.65
CA PHE A 85 -14.04 -4.28 -13.67
C PHE A 85 -14.76 -4.19 -15.02
N LYS A 86 -15.47 -5.23 -15.47
CA LYS A 86 -16.30 -5.20 -16.68
C LYS A 86 -17.39 -4.13 -16.59
N LYS A 87 -18.08 -4.05 -15.43
CA LYS A 87 -19.09 -3.02 -15.15
C LYS A 87 -18.53 -1.61 -15.28
N TYR A 88 -17.26 -1.41 -14.94
CA TYR A 88 -16.57 -0.13 -15.04
C TYR A 88 -15.81 0.05 -16.36
N GLY A 89 -16.21 -0.68 -17.40
CA GLY A 89 -15.76 -0.45 -18.76
C GLY A 89 -14.39 -1.03 -19.11
N ALA A 90 -13.76 -1.81 -18.22
CA ALA A 90 -12.50 -2.46 -18.52
C ALA A 90 -12.70 -3.68 -19.45
N THR A 91 -11.74 -3.90 -20.34
CA THR A 91 -11.54 -5.19 -21.01
C THR A 91 -10.90 -6.13 -20.02
N VAL A 92 -11.55 -7.22 -19.66
CA VAL A 92 -11.09 -8.16 -18.62
C VAL A 92 -10.71 -9.51 -19.21
N ILE A 93 -9.51 -9.97 -18.86
CA ILE A 93 -8.99 -11.29 -19.18
C ILE A 93 -8.75 -12.04 -17.86
N GLU A 94 -9.27 -13.25 -17.74
CA GLU A 94 -8.93 -14.17 -16.65
C GLU A 94 -7.83 -15.10 -17.15
N GLN A 95 -6.61 -14.90 -16.65
CA GLN A 95 -5.50 -15.80 -16.93
C GLN A 95 -5.56 -16.96 -15.94
N LYS A 96 -5.92 -18.13 -16.44
CA LYS A 96 -5.97 -19.38 -15.66
C LYS A 96 -4.66 -20.14 -15.83
N GLY A 97 -4.18 -20.74 -14.75
CA GLY A 97 -2.97 -21.52 -14.73
C GLY A 97 -2.90 -22.46 -13.55
N THR A 98 -1.80 -23.17 -13.44
CA THR A 98 -1.51 -24.02 -12.30
C THR A 98 -0.10 -23.70 -11.80
N VAL A 99 0.03 -23.43 -10.50
CA VAL A 99 1.31 -23.20 -9.84
C VAL A 99 1.63 -24.34 -8.87
N THR A 100 2.91 -24.50 -8.57
CA THR A 100 3.36 -25.51 -7.59
C THR A 100 3.93 -24.78 -6.38
N ASN A 101 3.36 -25.02 -5.21
CA ASN A 101 3.79 -24.41 -3.97
C ASN A 101 5.06 -25.08 -3.39
N TRP A 102 5.62 -24.52 -2.32
CA TRP A 102 6.80 -25.00 -1.59
C TRP A 102 6.64 -26.45 -1.10
N ASP A 103 5.42 -26.89 -0.77
CA ASP A 103 5.08 -28.26 -0.33
C ASP A 103 4.84 -29.24 -1.49
N LYS A 104 5.15 -28.84 -2.74
CA LYS A 104 4.95 -29.59 -3.99
C LYS A 104 3.48 -29.81 -4.38
N LYS A 105 2.53 -29.18 -3.68
CA LYS A 105 1.13 -29.21 -4.09
C LYS A 105 0.89 -28.26 -5.26
N LYS A 106 -0.03 -28.67 -6.12
CA LYS A 106 -0.47 -27.88 -7.27
C LYS A 106 -1.76 -27.16 -6.94
N TYR A 107 -1.81 -25.89 -7.31
CA TYR A 107 -2.98 -25.03 -7.13
C TYR A 107 -3.36 -24.41 -8.46
N ASP A 108 -4.65 -24.49 -8.82
CA ASP A 108 -5.20 -23.74 -9.95
C ASP A 108 -5.37 -22.28 -9.52
N ILE A 109 -4.86 -21.36 -10.32
CA ILE A 109 -4.89 -19.92 -10.07
C ILE A 109 -5.72 -19.18 -11.12
N ILE A 110 -6.18 -17.98 -10.77
CA ILE A 110 -6.89 -17.06 -11.65
C ILE A 110 -6.33 -15.66 -11.46
N ASN A 111 -5.38 -15.24 -12.27
CA ASN A 111 -5.01 -13.82 -12.35
C ASN A 111 -6.08 -13.06 -13.15
N ILE A 112 -6.41 -11.84 -12.72
CA ILE A 112 -7.38 -10.98 -13.40
C ILE A 112 -6.65 -9.78 -13.98
N ILE A 113 -6.75 -9.58 -15.29
CA ILE A 113 -6.14 -8.47 -16.02
C ILE A 113 -7.27 -7.60 -16.54
N ALA A 114 -7.41 -6.39 -16.01
CA ALA A 114 -8.45 -5.45 -16.36
C ALA A 114 -7.82 -4.20 -17.01
N GLN A 115 -8.12 -3.96 -18.28
CA GLN A 115 -7.50 -2.90 -19.08
C GLN A 115 -8.50 -1.78 -19.39
N ILE A 116 -8.23 -0.57 -18.91
CA ILE A 116 -8.92 0.64 -19.34
C ILE A 116 -8.12 1.30 -20.47
N ASN A 117 -8.81 1.80 -21.49
CA ASN A 117 -8.19 2.35 -22.69
C ASN A 117 -7.14 1.40 -23.31
N PRO A 118 -7.48 0.16 -23.68
CA PRO A 118 -6.52 -0.86 -24.07
C PRO A 118 -5.70 -0.52 -25.33
N LYS A 119 -6.15 0.49 -26.11
CA LYS A 119 -5.47 0.97 -27.33
C LYS A 119 -4.48 2.12 -27.04
N ALA A 120 -4.45 2.67 -25.84
CA ALA A 120 -3.51 3.73 -25.51
C ALA A 120 -2.08 3.18 -25.51
N SER A 121 -1.16 3.91 -26.14
CA SER A 121 0.25 3.53 -26.21
C SER A 121 0.97 3.75 -24.88
N LYS A 122 0.63 4.83 -24.16
CA LYS A 122 1.14 5.13 -22.82
C LYS A 122 0.22 4.46 -21.80
N ARG A 123 0.79 3.66 -20.92
CA ARG A 123 0.03 2.87 -19.93
C ARG A 123 0.71 2.88 -18.58
N ILE A 124 -0.09 2.82 -17.52
CA ILE A 124 0.36 2.62 -16.14
C ILE A 124 -0.22 1.31 -15.65
N LEU A 125 0.58 0.56 -14.90
CA LEU A 125 0.16 -0.69 -14.27
C LEU A 125 -0.05 -0.49 -12.78
N ILE A 126 -1.22 -0.89 -12.26
CA ILE A 126 -1.50 -1.00 -10.85
C ILE A 126 -1.74 -2.47 -10.52
N THR A 127 -1.05 -2.99 -9.52
CA THR A 127 -1.16 -4.39 -9.12
C THR A 127 -1.61 -4.51 -7.68
N ALA A 128 -2.23 -5.63 -7.34
CA ALA A 128 -2.51 -6.07 -5.99
C ALA A 128 -2.80 -7.57 -6.02
N HIS A 129 -2.50 -8.29 -4.94
CA HIS A 129 -3.03 -9.64 -4.81
C HIS A 129 -4.46 -9.63 -4.26
N TRP A 130 -5.21 -10.71 -4.48
CA TRP A 130 -6.61 -10.81 -4.06
C TRP A 130 -6.92 -12.11 -3.29
N ASP A 131 -6.00 -13.05 -3.29
CA ASP A 131 -6.09 -14.26 -2.46
C ASP A 131 -5.91 -13.95 -0.97
N SER A 132 -5.97 -14.93 -0.14
CA SER A 132 -5.78 -14.80 1.29
C SER A 132 -4.93 -15.94 1.84
N ARG A 133 -4.19 -15.63 2.88
CA ARG A 133 -3.36 -16.60 3.59
C ARG A 133 -4.15 -17.81 4.06
N PRO A 134 -3.69 -19.04 3.78
CA PRO A 134 -4.40 -20.27 4.17
C PRO A 134 -4.33 -20.56 5.67
N TYR A 135 -3.42 -19.94 6.41
CA TYR A 135 -3.24 -20.12 7.85
C TYR A 135 -2.81 -18.83 8.53
N ALA A 136 -3.32 -18.61 9.75
CA ALA A 136 -2.98 -17.46 10.57
C ALA A 136 -1.69 -17.72 11.38
N ASP A 137 -0.57 -17.96 10.68
CA ASP A 137 0.68 -18.44 11.27
C ASP A 137 1.37 -17.44 12.21
N ASN A 138 1.00 -16.15 12.16
CA ASN A 138 1.43 -15.13 13.11
C ASN A 138 0.42 -14.88 14.25
N ASP A 139 -0.70 -15.63 14.30
CA ASP A 139 -1.66 -15.45 15.40
C ASP A 139 -1.04 -15.81 16.75
N PRO A 140 -1.19 -14.94 17.78
CA PRO A 140 -0.63 -15.21 19.10
C PRO A 140 -1.32 -16.38 19.82
N ILE A 141 -2.52 -16.78 19.36
CA ILE A 141 -3.28 -17.90 19.91
C ILE A 141 -3.02 -19.14 19.06
N GLU A 142 -2.33 -20.13 19.62
CA GLU A 142 -1.94 -21.36 18.91
C GLU A 142 -3.13 -22.06 18.20
N ALA A 143 -4.31 -22.09 18.84
CA ALA A 143 -5.53 -22.68 18.27
C ALA A 143 -6.08 -21.94 17.04
N ASN A 144 -5.54 -20.78 16.70
CA ASN A 144 -5.91 -20.02 15.50
C ASN A 144 -4.99 -20.26 14.33
N LYS A 145 -3.75 -20.73 14.56
CA LYS A 145 -2.70 -20.78 13.54
C LYS A 145 -3.04 -21.56 12.28
N ASP A 146 -3.84 -22.60 12.41
CA ASP A 146 -4.32 -23.40 11.27
C ASP A 146 -5.58 -22.86 10.59
N LYS A 147 -6.12 -21.71 11.07
CA LYS A 147 -7.32 -21.11 10.49
C LYS A 147 -6.95 -20.22 9.29
N PRO A 148 -7.75 -20.22 8.22
CA PRO A 148 -7.55 -19.29 7.13
C PRO A 148 -7.86 -17.85 7.58
N VAL A 149 -7.12 -16.89 7.00
CA VAL A 149 -7.25 -15.46 7.28
C VAL A 149 -8.36 -14.86 6.40
N LEU A 150 -9.16 -13.93 6.94
CA LEU A 150 -10.12 -13.15 6.15
C LEU A 150 -9.44 -12.16 5.20
N ALA A 151 -8.21 -11.72 5.54
CA ALA A 151 -7.35 -10.92 4.70
C ALA A 151 -8.06 -9.65 4.18
N ALA A 152 -8.55 -8.84 5.12
CA ALA A 152 -9.23 -7.59 4.79
C ALA A 152 -8.22 -6.52 4.34
N ASP A 153 -7.09 -6.42 5.03
CA ASP A 153 -6.00 -5.52 4.66
C ASP A 153 -5.10 -6.20 3.62
N ASP A 154 -4.69 -7.43 3.89
CA ASP A 154 -3.78 -8.30 3.15
C ASP A 154 -4.54 -9.24 2.21
N GLY A 155 -4.86 -8.86 1.11
CA GLY A 155 -4.89 -8.33 -0.22
C GLY A 155 -6.22 -7.71 -0.61
N ALA A 156 -7.34 -7.78 0.20
CA ALA A 156 -8.60 -7.20 -0.27
C ALA A 156 -8.57 -5.67 -0.34
N SER A 157 -7.69 -5.00 0.43
CA SER A 157 -7.60 -3.54 0.48
C SER A 157 -7.12 -2.95 -0.85
N GLY A 158 -6.07 -3.52 -1.45
CA GLY A 158 -5.55 -3.11 -2.76
C GLY A 158 -6.61 -3.20 -3.85
N ILE A 159 -7.33 -4.32 -3.90
CA ILE A 159 -8.44 -4.52 -4.85
C ILE A 159 -9.58 -3.52 -4.61
N GLY A 160 -9.89 -3.20 -3.35
CA GLY A 160 -10.90 -2.18 -3.02
C GLY A 160 -10.55 -0.81 -3.61
N VAL A 161 -9.29 -0.40 -3.47
CA VAL A 161 -8.76 0.84 -4.08
C VAL A 161 -8.84 0.77 -5.60
N MET A 162 -8.36 -0.31 -6.23
CA MET A 162 -8.34 -0.47 -7.68
C MET A 162 -9.75 -0.42 -8.30
N LEU A 163 -10.75 -1.04 -7.67
CA LEU A 163 -12.13 -1.01 -8.15
C LEU A 163 -12.75 0.38 -8.08
N GLU A 164 -12.47 1.15 -7.02
CA GLU A 164 -12.92 2.53 -6.93
C GLU A 164 -12.23 3.43 -7.96
N MET A 165 -10.92 3.24 -8.18
CA MET A 165 -10.21 3.94 -9.25
C MET A 165 -10.83 3.64 -10.61
N ALA A 166 -11.10 2.37 -10.93
CA ALA A 166 -11.74 1.98 -12.20
C ALA A 166 -13.12 2.61 -12.36
N ARG A 167 -13.94 2.64 -11.29
CA ARG A 167 -15.27 3.28 -11.28
C ARG A 167 -15.19 4.77 -11.60
N LEU A 168 -14.21 5.46 -11.03
CA LEU A 168 -14.02 6.90 -11.25
C LEU A 168 -13.47 7.20 -12.65
N ILE A 169 -12.53 6.41 -13.14
CA ILE A 169 -11.95 6.58 -14.48
C ILE A 169 -13.01 6.39 -15.56
N GLN A 170 -13.96 5.44 -15.38
CA GLN A 170 -15.05 5.22 -16.34
C GLN A 170 -15.87 6.49 -16.64
N THR A 171 -16.10 7.33 -15.62
CA THR A 171 -16.94 8.54 -15.73
C THR A 171 -16.15 9.81 -15.93
N ASN A 172 -14.84 9.74 -15.92
CA ASN A 172 -13.96 10.90 -16.08
C ASN A 172 -12.90 10.59 -17.14
N ASN A 173 -12.83 11.40 -18.16
CA ASN A 173 -11.92 11.18 -19.28
C ASN A 173 -10.46 11.04 -18.81
N LEU A 174 -9.80 10.01 -19.31
CA LEU A 174 -8.37 9.76 -19.12
C LEU A 174 -7.73 9.46 -20.48
N ASN A 175 -6.63 10.14 -20.80
CA ASN A 175 -5.97 10.02 -22.11
C ASN A 175 -4.97 8.88 -22.21
N ILE A 176 -4.60 8.27 -21.08
CA ILE A 176 -3.66 7.14 -21.01
C ILE A 176 -4.40 5.84 -20.70
N GLY A 177 -3.74 4.73 -20.93
CA GLY A 177 -4.21 3.41 -20.50
C GLY A 177 -3.89 3.17 -19.02
N VAL A 178 -4.79 2.48 -18.33
CA VAL A 178 -4.53 1.95 -17.01
C VAL A 178 -4.86 0.46 -17.01
N ASP A 179 -3.89 -0.35 -16.59
CA ASP A 179 -4.09 -1.77 -16.39
C ASP A 179 -4.13 -2.06 -14.90
N PHE A 180 -5.15 -2.77 -14.47
CA PHE A 180 -5.26 -3.34 -13.15
C PHE A 180 -5.00 -4.84 -13.24
N MET A 181 -3.96 -5.32 -12.56
CA MET A 181 -3.67 -6.75 -12.48
C MET A 181 -3.85 -7.22 -11.06
N CYS A 182 -4.81 -8.15 -10.88
CA CYS A 182 -5.09 -8.75 -9.58
C CYS A 182 -4.48 -10.16 -9.60
N PHE A 183 -3.45 -10.37 -8.80
CA PHE A 183 -2.72 -11.62 -8.74
C PHE A 183 -3.32 -12.58 -7.71
N ASP A 184 -3.37 -13.86 -8.05
CA ASP A 184 -3.77 -14.97 -7.18
C ASP A 184 -2.52 -15.64 -6.61
N ALA A 185 -2.65 -16.36 -5.52
CA ALA A 185 -1.58 -17.17 -4.93
C ALA A 185 -0.32 -16.36 -4.59
N GLU A 186 -0.47 -15.11 -4.20
CA GLU A 186 0.62 -14.34 -3.60
C GLU A 186 1.00 -14.96 -2.27
N ASP A 187 0.01 -15.21 -1.41
CA ASP A 187 0.17 -15.49 0.02
C ASP A 187 0.16 -17.00 0.38
N LEU A 188 0.49 -17.85 -0.61
CA LEU A 188 0.74 -19.28 -0.40
C LEU A 188 2.16 -19.57 0.12
N GLY A 189 3.02 -18.57 0.21
CA GLY A 189 4.43 -18.71 0.47
C GLY A 189 4.76 -19.18 1.89
N LYS A 190 6.04 -19.49 2.06
CA LYS A 190 6.64 -19.82 3.35
C LYS A 190 8.02 -19.15 3.46
N PRO A 191 8.33 -18.43 4.56
CA PRO A 191 9.55 -17.61 4.67
C PRO A 191 10.87 -18.34 4.38
N ASP A 192 10.97 -19.63 4.72
CA ASP A 192 12.19 -20.42 4.54
C ASP A 192 12.37 -20.96 3.11
N PHE A 193 11.44 -20.67 2.20
CA PHE A 193 11.48 -21.14 0.82
C PHE A 193 11.57 -19.98 -0.15
N GLU A 194 12.71 -19.89 -0.82
CA GLU A 194 12.92 -18.87 -1.85
C GLU A 194 11.86 -18.96 -2.96
N ASP A 195 11.43 -17.80 -3.47
CA ASP A 195 10.43 -17.67 -4.54
C ASP A 195 9.09 -18.41 -4.26
N SER A 196 8.72 -18.66 -3.00
CA SER A 196 7.48 -19.37 -2.65
C SER A 196 6.24 -18.46 -2.59
N TYR A 197 6.44 -17.14 -2.51
CA TYR A 197 5.42 -16.10 -2.55
C TYR A 197 5.16 -15.60 -3.99
N CYS A 198 4.12 -14.81 -4.19
CA CYS A 198 3.81 -14.14 -5.46
C CYS A 198 3.71 -15.10 -6.65
N LEU A 199 3.19 -16.32 -6.43
CA LEU A 199 3.17 -17.36 -7.47
C LEU A 199 2.33 -16.99 -8.69
N GLY A 200 1.27 -16.20 -8.51
CA GLY A 200 0.44 -15.68 -9.60
C GLY A 200 1.20 -14.70 -10.47
N THR A 201 1.94 -13.78 -9.89
CA THR A 201 2.77 -12.81 -10.64
C THR A 201 3.93 -13.50 -11.33
N GLN A 202 4.56 -14.48 -10.70
CA GLN A 202 5.57 -15.30 -11.33
C GLN A 202 5.01 -16.06 -12.54
N TYR A 203 3.79 -16.64 -12.40
CA TYR A 203 3.13 -17.31 -13.52
C TYR A 203 2.80 -16.33 -14.64
N TRP A 204 2.23 -15.15 -14.35
CA TRP A 204 1.97 -14.12 -15.35
C TRP A 204 3.26 -13.67 -16.03
N GLY A 205 4.33 -13.44 -15.28
CA GLY A 205 5.61 -13.02 -15.84
C GLY A 205 6.19 -13.99 -16.86
N GLN A 206 6.01 -15.29 -16.63
CA GLN A 206 6.43 -16.36 -17.56
C GLN A 206 5.45 -16.56 -18.74
N HIS A 207 4.19 -16.19 -18.58
CA HIS A 207 3.11 -16.39 -19.55
C HIS A 207 2.35 -15.08 -19.80
N GLN A 208 3.07 -14.00 -20.13
CA GLN A 208 2.50 -12.64 -20.19
C GLN A 208 1.27 -12.55 -21.11
N ILE A 209 0.24 -11.93 -20.60
CA ILE A 209 -0.95 -11.53 -21.35
C ILE A 209 -1.17 -10.02 -21.10
N PRO A 210 -1.11 -9.16 -22.17
CA PRO A 210 -0.63 -9.49 -23.51
C PRO A 210 0.86 -9.85 -23.55
N GLN A 211 1.29 -10.55 -24.58
CA GLN A 211 2.71 -10.89 -24.75
C GLN A 211 3.56 -9.62 -24.88
N ASN A 212 4.78 -9.66 -24.32
CA ASN A 212 5.72 -8.53 -24.32
C ASN A 212 5.07 -7.27 -23.70
N TYR A 213 4.36 -7.47 -22.61
CA TYR A 213 3.64 -6.41 -21.90
C TYR A 213 4.56 -5.24 -21.55
N LYS A 214 4.06 -4.02 -21.74
CA LYS A 214 4.78 -2.78 -21.45
C LYS A 214 3.88 -1.78 -20.75
N ALA A 215 4.45 -1.08 -19.78
CA ALA A 215 3.88 0.09 -19.13
C ALA A 215 5.01 1.06 -18.79
N GLU A 216 4.69 2.33 -18.55
CA GLU A 216 5.68 3.35 -18.12
C GLU A 216 6.26 2.98 -16.75
N PHE A 217 5.40 2.54 -15.86
CA PHE A 217 5.74 2.06 -14.52
C PHE A 217 4.62 1.22 -13.93
N ALA A 218 4.93 0.55 -12.83
CA ALA A 218 3.99 -0.23 -12.03
C ALA A 218 3.97 0.25 -10.58
N VAL A 219 2.80 0.19 -9.94
CA VAL A 219 2.62 0.39 -8.50
C VAL A 219 1.86 -0.80 -7.95
N ASN A 220 2.48 -1.51 -7.02
CA ASN A 220 1.85 -2.57 -6.25
C ASN A 220 1.16 -1.99 -5.02
N LEU A 221 0.05 -2.60 -4.63
CA LEU A 221 -0.77 -2.20 -3.48
C LEU A 221 -0.95 -3.39 -2.57
N ASP A 222 -0.28 -3.37 -1.45
CA ASP A 222 -0.44 -4.39 -0.43
C ASP A 222 -0.70 -3.76 0.95
N MET A 223 -1.69 -4.28 1.67
CA MET A 223 -2.09 -3.77 2.98
C MET A 223 -2.28 -2.24 3.00
N VAL A 224 -3.07 -1.72 2.06
CA VAL A 224 -3.28 -0.27 1.87
C VAL A 224 -4.55 0.27 2.51
N GLY A 225 -5.18 -0.50 3.40
CA GLY A 225 -6.44 -0.15 4.07
C GLY A 225 -6.36 -0.11 5.60
N GLY A 226 -5.25 -0.51 6.20
CA GLY A 226 -5.13 -0.69 7.63
C GLY A 226 -5.21 0.59 8.46
N LYS A 227 -5.76 0.49 9.67
CA LYS A 227 -5.78 1.58 10.64
C LYS A 227 -4.36 1.99 11.04
N GLY A 228 -4.10 3.30 10.98
CA GLY A 228 -2.80 3.85 11.35
C GLY A 228 -1.67 3.46 10.41
N ALA A 229 -2.00 3.03 9.19
CA ALA A 229 -1.00 2.64 8.20
C ALA A 229 -0.05 3.78 7.86
N THR A 230 1.21 3.42 7.72
CA THR A 230 2.26 4.28 7.16
C THR A 230 3.00 3.54 6.07
N PHE A 231 3.36 4.26 5.02
CA PHE A 231 4.09 3.73 3.88
C PHE A 231 5.48 4.35 3.85
N VAL A 232 6.49 3.52 3.68
CA VAL A 232 7.91 3.92 3.63
C VAL A 232 8.56 3.38 2.37
N TRP A 233 9.74 3.90 2.01
CA TRP A 233 10.48 3.40 0.87
C TRP A 233 11.21 2.11 1.26
N GLU A 234 10.87 0.99 0.62
CA GLU A 234 11.61 -0.24 0.77
C GLU A 234 12.69 -0.38 -0.33
N ASN A 235 13.72 -1.21 -0.09
CA ASN A 235 14.93 -1.21 -0.90
C ASN A 235 14.73 -1.73 -2.34
N ASN A 236 13.81 -2.66 -2.57
CA ASN A 236 13.51 -3.12 -3.93
C ASN A 236 12.88 -2.00 -4.77
N SER A 237 11.90 -1.28 -4.20
CA SER A 237 11.28 -0.11 -4.84
C SER A 237 12.29 1.00 -5.11
N ILE A 238 13.22 1.27 -4.19
CA ILE A 238 14.30 2.24 -4.42
C ILE A 238 15.15 1.80 -5.62
N THR A 239 15.55 0.54 -5.65
CA THR A 239 16.42 0.01 -6.70
C THR A 239 15.74 -0.06 -8.07
N GLN A 240 14.45 -0.38 -8.09
CA GLN A 240 13.69 -0.66 -9.31
C GLN A 240 12.94 0.55 -9.86
N GLY A 241 12.58 1.53 -8.99
CA GLY A 241 11.67 2.60 -9.36
C GLY A 241 11.78 3.88 -8.52
N GLU A 242 12.97 4.31 -8.07
CA GLU A 242 13.13 5.50 -7.21
C GLU A 242 12.41 6.74 -7.74
N SER A 243 12.47 6.99 -9.05
CA SER A 243 11.80 8.13 -9.67
C SER A 243 10.27 8.06 -9.51
N ILE A 244 9.70 6.86 -9.47
CA ILE A 244 8.28 6.62 -9.28
C ILE A 244 7.91 6.77 -7.80
N LEU A 245 8.75 6.25 -6.88
CA LEU A 245 8.60 6.52 -5.45
C LEU A 245 8.52 8.02 -5.17
N ARG A 246 9.48 8.80 -5.68
CA ARG A 246 9.48 10.26 -5.52
C ARG A 246 8.19 10.88 -6.06
N LYS A 247 7.80 10.53 -7.30
CA LYS A 247 6.56 11.03 -7.92
C LYS A 247 5.33 10.76 -7.04
N VAL A 248 5.17 9.56 -6.51
CA VAL A 248 4.02 9.17 -5.67
C VAL A 248 4.05 9.89 -4.33
N TRP A 249 5.19 9.89 -3.62
CA TRP A 249 5.32 10.54 -2.31
C TRP A 249 5.20 12.07 -2.38
N GLU A 250 5.77 12.70 -3.41
CA GLU A 250 5.57 14.14 -3.66
C GLU A 250 4.10 14.47 -3.91
N LYS A 251 3.39 13.62 -4.66
CA LYS A 251 1.96 13.79 -4.90
C LYS A 251 1.16 13.62 -3.61
N ALA A 252 1.46 12.61 -2.81
CA ALA A 252 0.85 12.40 -1.49
C ALA A 252 1.08 13.62 -0.57
N ALA A 253 2.28 14.18 -0.55
CA ALA A 253 2.61 15.35 0.25
C ALA A 253 1.80 16.58 -0.16
N VAL A 254 1.67 16.86 -1.47
CA VAL A 254 0.87 17.96 -1.99
C VAL A 254 -0.61 17.81 -1.63
N LEU A 255 -1.11 16.57 -1.56
CA LEU A 255 -2.47 16.24 -1.17
C LEU A 255 -2.70 16.24 0.36
N GLY A 256 -1.65 16.49 1.16
CA GLY A 256 -1.74 16.56 2.62
C GLY A 256 -1.58 15.22 3.34
N TYR A 257 -1.06 14.18 2.66
CA TYR A 257 -0.89 12.83 3.20
C TYR A 257 0.54 12.52 3.68
N SER A 258 1.34 13.55 4.00
CA SER A 258 2.73 13.38 4.48
C SER A 258 2.85 12.58 5.80
N ASN A 259 1.77 12.49 6.57
CA ASN A 259 1.70 11.68 7.78
C ASN A 259 1.42 10.20 7.51
N VAL A 260 1.06 9.84 6.28
CA VAL A 260 0.80 8.47 5.82
C VAL A 260 1.94 7.99 4.93
N PHE A 261 2.40 8.82 4.00
CA PHE A 261 3.52 8.55 3.09
C PHE A 261 4.81 9.19 3.65
N LEU A 262 5.59 8.41 4.40
CA LEU A 262 6.76 8.89 5.12
C LEU A 262 8.02 8.81 4.25
N TYR A 263 8.82 9.90 4.22
CA TYR A 263 10.15 9.88 3.60
C TYR A 263 11.15 9.18 4.53
N ALA A 264 10.97 7.88 4.71
CA ALA A 264 11.83 7.02 5.49
C ALA A 264 12.15 5.76 4.67
N GLN A 265 13.33 5.19 4.90
CA GLN A 265 13.75 3.94 4.25
C GLN A 265 13.62 2.80 5.25
N ASN A 266 13.20 1.65 4.76
CA ASN A 266 13.14 0.44 5.56
C ASN A 266 13.37 -0.80 4.71
N GLY A 267 14.13 -1.73 5.23
CA GLY A 267 14.33 -3.10 4.80
C GLY A 267 14.21 -3.41 3.30
N GLN A 268 14.15 -4.66 3.02
CA GLN A 268 13.85 -5.20 1.69
C GLN A 268 12.60 -6.07 1.82
N ILE A 269 11.58 -5.76 1.02
CA ILE A 269 10.34 -6.52 0.98
C ILE A 269 10.27 -7.21 -0.38
N THR A 270 9.98 -8.52 -0.38
CA THR A 270 9.70 -9.27 -1.60
C THR A 270 8.21 -9.38 -1.75
N ASP A 271 7.67 -8.78 -2.81
CA ASP A 271 6.27 -8.76 -3.14
C ASP A 271 6.10 -8.74 -4.67
N ASP A 272 4.89 -8.68 -5.18
CA ASP A 272 4.52 -8.74 -6.60
C ASP A 272 5.30 -7.76 -7.47
N HIS A 273 5.62 -6.54 -6.99
CA HIS A 273 6.42 -5.56 -7.71
C HIS A 273 7.81 -6.08 -8.11
N VAL A 274 8.43 -6.93 -7.27
CA VAL A 274 9.73 -7.54 -7.54
C VAL A 274 9.65 -8.43 -8.78
N TYR A 275 8.61 -9.24 -8.87
CA TYR A 275 8.42 -10.15 -10.00
C TYR A 275 7.91 -9.43 -11.24
N VAL A 276 7.10 -8.38 -11.12
CA VAL A 276 6.78 -7.50 -12.25
C VAL A 276 8.08 -6.96 -12.86
N TYR A 277 8.97 -6.38 -12.06
CA TYR A 277 10.26 -5.89 -12.56
C TYR A 277 11.16 -7.01 -13.07
N LYS A 278 11.23 -8.15 -12.38
CA LYS A 278 12.05 -9.31 -12.77
C LYS A 278 11.78 -9.74 -14.22
N TYR A 279 10.50 -9.85 -14.58
CA TYR A 279 10.06 -10.38 -15.87
C TYR A 279 9.86 -9.34 -16.97
N THR A 280 9.60 -8.09 -16.64
CA THR A 280 9.25 -7.07 -17.64
C THR A 280 10.27 -5.94 -17.76
N LYS A 281 11.07 -5.70 -16.71
CA LYS A 281 11.92 -4.52 -16.54
C LYS A 281 11.15 -3.19 -16.47
N ILE A 282 9.86 -3.24 -16.28
CA ILE A 282 9.04 -2.05 -15.98
C ILE A 282 9.44 -1.54 -14.59
N PRO A 283 9.80 -0.25 -14.42
CA PRO A 283 10.04 0.30 -13.10
C PRO A 283 8.83 0.04 -12.18
N ALA A 284 9.05 -0.61 -11.06
CA ALA A 284 7.97 -1.04 -10.17
C ALA A 284 8.28 -0.64 -8.73
N ILE A 285 7.24 -0.19 -8.04
CA ILE A 285 7.31 0.18 -6.61
C ILE A 285 6.19 -0.51 -5.84
N ASP A 286 6.37 -0.56 -4.54
CA ASP A 286 5.38 -1.07 -3.60
C ASP A 286 4.86 0.04 -2.69
N ILE A 287 3.56 0.07 -2.46
CA ILE A 287 2.90 0.81 -1.39
C ILE A 287 2.39 -0.25 -0.42
N ILE A 288 3.15 -0.48 0.65
CA ILE A 288 2.87 -1.53 1.62
C ILE A 288 2.87 -0.97 3.05
N HIS A 289 1.90 -1.42 3.85
CA HIS A 289 1.81 -1.02 5.26
C HIS A 289 2.97 -1.60 6.05
N PHE A 290 3.94 -0.76 6.34
CA PHE A 290 5.09 -1.13 7.15
C PHE A 290 5.47 0.00 8.10
N ASN A 291 5.60 -0.33 9.38
CA ASN A 291 6.09 0.61 10.39
C ASN A 291 7.56 0.32 10.67
N GLN A 292 8.38 1.37 10.61
CA GLN A 292 9.83 1.24 10.75
C GLN A 292 10.29 0.65 12.10
N GLN A 293 9.49 0.84 13.17
CA GLN A 293 9.84 0.35 14.52
C GLN A 293 9.22 -1.02 14.83
N THR A 294 8.04 -1.30 14.30
CA THR A 294 7.24 -2.48 14.68
C THR A 294 7.11 -3.54 13.58
N GLY A 295 7.53 -3.25 12.34
CA GLY A 295 7.36 -4.13 11.19
C GLY A 295 5.95 -4.05 10.60
N PHE A 296 5.44 -5.16 10.11
CA PHE A 296 4.07 -5.30 9.62
C PHE A 296 3.04 -5.08 10.74
N PRO A 297 1.78 -4.74 10.40
CA PRO A 297 0.75 -4.51 11.40
C PRO A 297 0.49 -5.77 12.26
N THR A 298 0.06 -5.58 13.50
CA THR A 298 -0.11 -6.68 14.47
C THR A 298 -1.19 -7.68 14.08
N TRP A 299 -2.04 -7.37 13.12
CA TRP A 299 -3.05 -8.28 12.56
C TRP A 299 -2.55 -9.07 11.34
N TRP A 300 -1.37 -8.71 10.78
CA TRP A 300 -0.81 -9.41 9.63
C TRP A 300 -0.64 -10.91 9.89
N HIS A 301 -1.18 -11.73 8.99
CA HIS A 301 -1.20 -13.19 9.09
C HIS A 301 -1.86 -13.71 10.38
N THR A 302 -2.90 -13.03 10.86
CA THR A 302 -3.69 -13.46 12.01
C THR A 302 -5.18 -13.48 11.66
N VAL A 303 -6.02 -14.12 12.49
CA VAL A 303 -7.49 -14.06 12.34
C VAL A 303 -8.06 -12.65 12.57
N ASN A 304 -7.24 -11.71 13.03
CA ASN A 304 -7.61 -10.32 13.24
C ASN A 304 -7.45 -9.45 11.99
N ASP A 305 -6.90 -9.96 10.89
CA ASP A 305 -6.97 -9.26 9.62
C ASP A 305 -8.40 -9.32 9.06
N ASN A 306 -9.22 -8.42 9.57
CA ASN A 306 -10.65 -8.31 9.27
C ASN A 306 -11.08 -6.84 9.21
N MET A 307 -12.34 -6.59 8.87
CA MET A 307 -12.89 -5.25 8.67
C MET A 307 -12.75 -4.30 9.87
N ASN A 308 -12.59 -4.82 11.10
CA ASN A 308 -12.39 -3.98 12.29
C ASN A 308 -11.06 -3.21 12.26
N ASN A 309 -10.11 -3.66 11.47
CA ASN A 309 -8.78 -3.03 11.33
C ASN A 309 -8.64 -2.18 10.06
N ILE A 310 -9.72 -2.00 9.31
CA ILE A 310 -9.73 -1.14 8.11
C ILE A 310 -10.14 0.29 8.46
N ASP A 311 -9.43 1.27 7.86
CA ASP A 311 -9.74 2.69 7.92
C ASP A 311 -10.00 3.23 6.51
N PRO A 312 -11.21 3.73 6.21
CA PRO A 312 -11.52 4.36 4.93
C PRO A 312 -10.59 5.54 4.58
N ASN A 313 -10.03 6.24 5.58
CA ASN A 313 -9.11 7.34 5.31
C ASN A 313 -7.75 6.86 4.77
N THR A 314 -7.29 5.68 5.17
CA THR A 314 -6.10 5.06 4.58
C THR A 314 -6.35 4.71 3.11
N LEU A 315 -7.48 4.06 2.81
CA LEU A 315 -7.89 3.77 1.43
C LEU A 315 -7.96 5.05 0.57
N LYS A 316 -8.48 6.15 1.17
CA LYS A 316 -8.55 7.46 0.51
C LYS A 316 -7.16 8.04 0.23
N ALA A 317 -6.26 7.99 1.20
CA ALA A 317 -4.92 8.54 1.03
C ALA A 317 -4.18 7.87 -0.14
N VAL A 318 -4.27 6.54 -0.24
CA VAL A 318 -3.65 5.78 -1.33
C VAL A 318 -4.38 6.02 -2.65
N GLY A 319 -5.69 5.83 -2.69
CA GLY A 319 -6.47 5.94 -3.92
C GLY A 319 -6.47 7.34 -4.53
N GLN A 320 -6.59 8.40 -3.71
CA GLN A 320 -6.51 9.78 -4.20
C GLN A 320 -5.12 10.13 -4.73
N THR A 321 -4.07 9.68 -4.04
CA THR A 321 -2.68 9.90 -4.49
C THR A 321 -2.45 9.27 -5.85
N LEU A 322 -2.85 8.01 -6.05
CA LEU A 322 -2.66 7.31 -7.31
C LEU A 322 -3.53 7.88 -8.45
N LEU A 323 -4.79 8.24 -8.17
CA LEU A 323 -5.60 8.94 -9.16
C LEU A 323 -4.92 10.22 -9.62
N GLU A 324 -4.42 11.04 -8.69
CA GLU A 324 -3.78 12.30 -9.03
C GLU A 324 -2.46 12.09 -9.79
N VAL A 325 -1.69 11.04 -9.46
CA VAL A 325 -0.52 10.64 -10.25
C VAL A 325 -0.94 10.31 -11.69
N ILE A 326 -1.95 9.46 -11.87
CA ILE A 326 -2.42 8.99 -13.18
C ILE A 326 -2.97 10.14 -14.02
N TYR A 327 -3.81 11.02 -13.43
CA TYR A 327 -4.42 12.13 -14.15
C TYR A 327 -3.46 13.29 -14.48
N THR A 328 -2.33 13.37 -13.77
CA THR A 328 -1.27 14.35 -14.05
C THR A 328 -0.14 13.80 -14.92
N GLU A 329 -0.19 12.54 -15.29
CA GLU A 329 0.78 11.91 -16.18
C GLU A 329 0.57 12.40 -17.64
N LYS A 330 1.64 12.94 -18.26
CA LYS A 330 1.61 13.56 -19.60
C LYS A 330 2.15 12.65 -20.68
#